data_3afa1792f83957599e678ea56b1a74ca
#
_entry.id   3afa1792f83957599e678ea56b1a74ca
#
_cell.length_a   1.000
_cell.length_b   1.000
_cell.length_c   1.000
_cell.angle_alpha   90.00
_cell.angle_beta   90.00
_cell.angle_gamma   90.00
#
_symmetry.space_group_name_H-M   'P 1'
#
loop_
_entity.id
_entity.type
_entity.pdbx_description
1 polymer ?
#
loop_
_entity_poly.entity_id
_entity_poly.type
_entity_poly.pdbx_seq_one_letter_code
_entity_poly.pdbx_strand_id
1 'polypeptide(L)'
;MNDGSSDGRIGFEVDGRTLGVRDVIEGTRLDLLADHEPELSPAMPELFPLPVDRAVSFEAKSISVAEYSTVNVRRANGDFLAQLDESTEFPRGDYCVEISGVTKVLLRVEDAEITATGMGGPEPVELTFDRPTTVTVGGRSFHTRPEATVTVPDDPAALTEAVSVLGSSIQEFSPERSWPTLRGYPPRIERGDELDIPSPLTVPDTGVEVVVRPTYADVYRLSTLSYYLGARMTVGDAPAIRLDNGYEERLPAEGRALERRVEELFRTWFFLDTLARTEGYVPSDRYEYEQVGAELPFYPPNLADSSMSERLMEYLEVDPGTIAPYGVRPWATEAVLRPDAPRITSYNGMLLRSY
;
A
#
# COMPACT_ATOMS: atom_id res chain seq x y z
N MET A 1 14.21 30.13 -10.14
CA MET A 1 12.87 29.96 -10.75
C MET A 1 12.36 28.63 -10.25
N ASN A 2 11.50 28.70 -9.21
CA ASN A 2 10.88 27.52 -8.64
C ASN A 2 9.82 26.98 -9.60
N ASP A 3 10.10 25.95 -10.31
CA ASP A 3 9.06 25.15 -10.96
C ASP A 3 8.67 24.01 -10.00
N GLY A 4 7.99 24.42 -8.95
CA GLY A 4 7.41 23.53 -7.94
C GLY A 4 6.01 23.11 -8.36
N SER A 5 5.87 22.26 -9.38
CA SER A 5 4.64 21.50 -9.52
C SER A 5 4.62 20.42 -8.44
N SER A 6 3.94 20.72 -7.33
CA SER A 6 3.66 19.80 -6.21
C SER A 6 2.60 18.77 -6.60
N ASP A 7 2.81 18.06 -7.69
CA ASP A 7 1.83 17.11 -8.23
C ASP A 7 2.12 15.66 -7.81
N GLY A 8 2.62 15.45 -6.60
CA GLY A 8 2.94 14.12 -6.08
C GLY A 8 2.89 14.06 -4.56
N ARG A 9 2.74 12.83 -4.03
CA ARG A 9 2.71 12.54 -2.58
C ARG A 9 4.01 12.89 -1.88
N ILE A 10 5.14 12.83 -2.60
CA ILE A 10 6.48 13.12 -2.08
C ILE A 10 7.12 14.26 -2.87
N GLY A 11 7.66 15.24 -2.12
CA GLY A 11 8.49 16.33 -2.63
C GLY A 11 9.96 16.17 -2.19
N PHE A 12 10.89 16.64 -3.03
CA PHE A 12 12.31 16.74 -2.70
C PHE A 12 12.75 18.20 -2.78
N GLU A 13 13.40 18.68 -1.72
CA GLU A 13 13.87 20.07 -1.59
C GLU A 13 15.32 20.07 -1.16
N VAL A 14 16.18 20.87 -1.83
CA VAL A 14 17.59 21.04 -1.47
C VAL A 14 17.78 22.38 -0.79
N ASP A 15 18.44 22.38 0.38
CA ASP A 15 18.86 23.56 1.12
C ASP A 15 20.31 23.37 1.58
N GLY A 16 21.26 23.95 0.84
CA GLY A 16 22.68 23.71 1.02
C GLY A 16 22.99 22.22 0.91
N ARG A 17 23.53 21.61 1.96
CA ARG A 17 23.86 20.17 1.97
C ARG A 17 22.68 19.27 2.38
N THR A 18 21.54 19.84 2.68
CA THR A 18 20.38 19.09 3.17
C THR A 18 19.45 18.76 2.02
N LEU A 19 19.13 17.47 1.85
CA LEU A 19 18.01 16.99 1.04
C LEU A 19 16.82 16.72 1.95
N GLY A 20 15.80 17.57 1.88
CA GLY A 20 14.53 17.36 2.55
C GLY A 20 13.61 16.48 1.73
N VAL A 21 13.16 15.37 2.31
CA VAL A 21 12.13 14.49 1.75
C VAL A 21 10.80 14.82 2.44
N ARG A 22 9.89 15.44 1.70
CA ARG A 22 8.63 15.93 2.23
C ARG A 22 7.47 15.01 1.85
N ASP A 23 6.76 14.52 2.86
CA ASP A 23 5.45 13.88 2.68
C ASP A 23 4.37 14.99 2.61
N VAL A 24 3.79 15.18 1.42
CA VAL A 24 2.81 16.24 1.16
C VAL A 24 1.48 15.95 1.86
N ILE A 25 1.08 14.66 1.93
CA ILE A 25 -0.17 14.25 2.56
C ILE A 25 -0.09 14.41 4.07
N GLU A 26 1.00 13.92 4.70
CA GLU A 26 1.18 14.00 6.15
C GLU A 26 1.61 15.39 6.62
N GLY A 27 2.21 16.19 5.73
CA GLY A 27 2.79 17.48 6.07
C GLY A 27 4.08 17.36 6.88
N THR A 28 4.77 16.22 6.79
CA THR A 28 6.03 15.93 7.47
C THR A 28 7.22 16.06 6.52
N ARG A 29 8.42 16.20 7.07
CA ARG A 29 9.66 16.27 6.32
C ARG A 29 10.76 15.53 7.08
N LEU A 30 11.53 14.72 6.39
CA LEU A 30 12.73 14.07 6.89
C LEU A 30 13.94 14.65 6.15
N ASP A 31 14.95 15.07 6.90
CA ASP A 31 16.15 15.69 6.36
C ASP A 31 17.32 14.69 6.29
N LEU A 32 17.91 14.59 5.11
CA LEU A 32 19.14 13.85 4.84
C LEU A 32 20.28 14.86 4.65
N LEU A 33 21.33 14.80 5.48
CA LEU A 33 22.49 15.68 5.36
C LEU A 33 23.57 14.96 4.54
N ALA A 34 23.90 15.49 3.37
CA ALA A 34 24.98 14.99 2.50
C ALA A 34 26.33 15.67 2.82
N ASP A 35 27.44 15.12 2.31
CA ASP A 35 28.77 15.70 2.42
C ASP A 35 28.94 16.99 1.61
N HIS A 36 28.13 17.19 0.57
CA HIS A 36 28.08 18.41 -0.25
C HIS A 36 26.64 18.71 -0.69
N GLU A 37 26.42 19.83 -1.39
CA GLU A 37 25.11 20.21 -1.91
C GLU A 37 24.65 19.22 -3.00
N PRO A 38 23.50 18.54 -2.83
CA PRO A 38 23.00 17.55 -3.80
C PRO A 38 22.57 18.17 -5.13
N GLU A 39 23.10 17.68 -6.23
CA GLU A 39 22.60 17.98 -7.58
C GLU A 39 21.61 16.88 -7.99
N LEU A 40 20.32 17.14 -7.85
CA LEU A 40 19.29 16.13 -8.04
C LEU A 40 19.03 15.81 -9.51
N SER A 41 18.98 14.54 -9.83
CA SER A 41 18.49 13.98 -11.09
C SER A 41 17.24 13.13 -10.84
N PRO A 42 16.22 13.14 -11.72
CA PRO A 42 15.08 12.23 -11.61
C PRO A 42 15.54 10.77 -11.64
N ALA A 43 14.90 9.94 -10.80
CA ALA A 43 15.14 8.49 -10.79
C ALA A 43 13.79 7.74 -10.83
N MET A 44 13.86 6.47 -11.19
CA MET A 44 12.68 5.62 -11.34
C MET A 44 12.31 4.97 -9.99
N PRO A 45 11.06 5.08 -9.52
CA PRO A 45 10.58 4.40 -8.31
C PRO A 45 10.74 2.87 -8.34
N GLU A 46 10.64 2.27 -9.53
CA GLU A 46 10.74 0.83 -9.78
C GLU A 46 12.13 0.25 -9.50
N LEU A 47 13.15 1.09 -9.26
CA LEU A 47 14.48 0.65 -8.84
C LEU A 47 14.50 0.10 -7.40
N PHE A 48 13.49 0.41 -6.59
CA PHE A 48 13.44 0.00 -5.20
C PHE A 48 12.74 -1.35 -5.02
N PRO A 49 13.22 -2.19 -4.09
CA PRO A 49 12.55 -3.46 -3.78
C PRO A 49 11.25 -3.28 -2.98
N LEU A 50 11.03 -2.09 -2.42
CA LEU A 50 9.84 -1.69 -1.69
C LEU A 50 9.20 -0.50 -2.41
N PRO A 51 7.87 -0.36 -2.43
CA PRO A 51 7.22 0.74 -3.13
C PRO A 51 7.66 2.11 -2.61
N VAL A 52 7.90 3.03 -3.52
CA VAL A 52 8.10 4.46 -3.25
C VAL A 52 7.23 5.29 -4.19
N ASP A 53 6.78 6.46 -3.74
CA ASP A 53 5.92 7.34 -4.55
C ASP A 53 6.73 8.17 -5.56
N ARG A 54 7.98 8.50 -5.21
CA ARG A 54 8.88 9.31 -6.05
C ARG A 54 10.33 9.04 -5.70
N ALA A 55 11.22 9.20 -6.70
CA ALA A 55 12.65 9.01 -6.51
C ALA A 55 13.48 10.09 -7.22
N VAL A 56 14.66 10.36 -6.66
CA VAL A 56 15.72 11.20 -7.22
C VAL A 56 17.07 10.54 -6.95
N SER A 57 18.12 10.96 -7.67
CA SER A 57 19.49 10.50 -7.43
C SER A 57 20.47 11.67 -7.41
N PHE A 58 21.57 11.50 -6.67
CA PHE A 58 22.71 12.40 -6.62
C PHE A 58 23.96 11.62 -6.18
N GLU A 59 25.14 12.18 -6.37
CA GLU A 59 26.38 11.61 -5.83
C GLU A 59 26.57 12.04 -4.37
N ALA A 60 27.07 11.15 -3.52
CA ALA A 60 27.49 11.45 -2.16
C ALA A 60 28.59 10.50 -1.69
N LYS A 61 29.41 10.96 -0.75
CA LYS A 61 30.37 10.14 -0.01
C LYS A 61 29.85 9.77 1.37
N SER A 62 28.99 10.61 1.95
CA SER A 62 28.27 10.27 3.17
C SER A 62 26.87 10.89 3.20
N ILE A 63 25.97 10.24 3.93
CA ILE A 63 24.64 10.73 4.24
C ILE A 63 24.38 10.51 5.72
N SER A 64 23.93 11.56 6.41
CA SER A 64 23.55 11.50 7.82
C SER A 64 22.06 11.77 7.99
N VAL A 65 21.42 11.01 8.88
CA VAL A 65 20.04 11.17 9.31
C VAL A 65 20.04 11.61 10.77
N ALA A 66 19.69 12.87 11.01
CA ALA A 66 19.77 13.47 12.35
C ALA A 66 18.51 13.22 13.20
N GLU A 67 17.42 12.83 12.56
CA GLU A 67 16.13 12.65 13.23
C GLU A 67 15.97 11.24 13.78
N TYR A 68 15.12 11.12 14.82
CA TYR A 68 14.74 9.82 15.37
C TYR A 68 14.15 8.93 14.26
N SER A 69 14.84 7.84 13.96
CA SER A 69 14.44 6.91 12.91
C SER A 69 14.92 5.49 13.22
N THR A 70 14.20 4.51 12.71
CA THR A 70 14.68 3.13 12.60
C THR A 70 15.31 2.96 11.22
N VAL A 71 16.53 2.43 11.18
CA VAL A 71 17.25 2.22 9.93
C VAL A 71 17.50 0.73 9.74
N ASN A 72 16.99 0.18 8.65
CA ASN A 72 17.19 -1.20 8.25
C ASN A 72 18.04 -1.25 6.98
N VAL A 73 18.98 -2.17 6.92
CA VAL A 73 19.76 -2.43 5.71
C VAL A 73 19.28 -3.72 5.06
N ARG A 74 19.04 -3.62 3.75
CA ARG A 74 18.61 -4.73 2.90
C ARG A 74 19.55 -4.89 1.73
N ARG A 75 19.55 -6.05 1.10
CA ARG A 75 20.09 -6.22 -0.26
C ARG A 75 19.23 -5.48 -1.27
N ALA A 76 19.76 -5.20 -2.45
CA ALA A 76 18.99 -4.55 -3.53
C ALA A 76 17.73 -5.33 -3.97
N ASN A 77 17.69 -6.64 -3.74
CA ASN A 77 16.51 -7.48 -4.01
C ASN A 77 15.46 -7.46 -2.88
N GLY A 78 15.69 -6.72 -1.79
CA GLY A 78 14.78 -6.59 -0.66
C GLY A 78 15.10 -7.45 0.55
N ASP A 79 16.02 -8.44 0.45
CA ASP A 79 16.38 -9.31 1.57
C ASP A 79 16.90 -8.51 2.75
N PHE A 80 16.31 -8.71 3.91
CA PHE A 80 16.72 -8.06 5.16
C PHE A 80 18.11 -8.56 5.60
N LEU A 81 19.00 -7.63 5.93
CA LEU A 81 20.35 -7.92 6.43
C LEU A 81 20.53 -7.57 7.90
N ALA A 82 20.18 -6.35 8.27
CA ALA A 82 20.36 -5.86 9.63
C ALA A 82 19.46 -4.65 9.94
N GLN A 83 19.10 -4.49 11.21
CA GLN A 83 18.68 -3.21 11.76
C GLN A 83 19.91 -2.54 12.38
N LEU A 84 20.09 -1.25 12.13
CA LEU A 84 21.23 -0.52 12.69
C LEU A 84 20.94 -0.14 14.16
N ASP A 85 21.47 -0.93 15.06
CA ASP A 85 21.47 -0.73 16.51
C ASP A 85 22.91 -0.61 17.07
N GLU A 86 23.91 -0.83 16.21
CA GLU A 86 25.34 -0.64 16.48
C GLU A 86 26.09 -0.25 15.19
N SER A 87 27.32 0.24 15.34
CA SER A 87 28.17 0.53 14.19
C SER A 87 28.48 -0.76 13.42
N THR A 88 28.20 -0.75 12.12
CA THR A 88 28.26 -1.96 11.26
C THR A 88 28.92 -1.61 9.92
N GLU A 89 29.74 -2.53 9.42
CA GLU A 89 30.34 -2.46 8.09
C GLU A 89 29.69 -3.48 7.16
N PHE A 90 29.33 -3.02 5.97
CA PHE A 90 28.78 -3.87 4.92
C PHE A 90 29.81 -3.93 3.76
N PRO A 91 30.20 -5.15 3.31
CA PRO A 91 31.16 -5.31 2.23
C PRO A 91 30.58 -4.76 0.92
N ARG A 92 31.43 -4.64 -0.10
CA ARG A 92 31.04 -4.18 -1.43
C ARG A 92 29.85 -4.97 -1.97
N GLY A 93 28.79 -4.25 -2.34
CA GLY A 93 27.54 -4.84 -2.80
C GLY A 93 26.48 -3.81 -3.18
N ASP A 94 25.29 -4.31 -3.48
CA ASP A 94 24.12 -3.50 -3.81
C ASP A 94 23.16 -3.53 -2.63
N TYR A 95 22.80 -2.35 -2.13
CA TYR A 95 22.02 -2.20 -0.90
C TYR A 95 20.84 -1.27 -1.07
N CYS A 96 19.81 -1.54 -0.27
CA CYS A 96 18.69 -0.64 -0.01
C CYS A 96 18.62 -0.37 1.50
N VAL A 97 18.85 0.88 1.89
CA VAL A 97 18.76 1.32 3.29
C VAL A 97 17.39 1.94 3.50
N GLU A 98 16.61 1.34 4.38
CA GLU A 98 15.24 1.73 4.71
C GLU A 98 15.25 2.56 5.98
N ILE A 99 14.86 3.84 5.88
CA ILE A 99 14.78 4.80 6.97
C ILE A 99 13.30 5.02 7.30
N SER A 100 12.90 4.64 8.50
CA SER A 100 11.54 4.83 9.01
C SER A 100 11.55 5.87 10.13
N GLY A 101 11.26 7.10 9.78
CA GLY A 101 11.12 8.25 10.66
C GLY A 101 9.74 8.85 10.55
N VAL A 102 9.67 10.18 10.50
CA VAL A 102 8.42 10.94 10.25
C VAL A 102 7.92 10.78 8.81
N THR A 103 8.78 10.36 7.91
CA THR A 103 8.50 10.01 6.51
C THR A 103 9.28 8.74 6.19
N LYS A 104 8.78 7.90 5.31
CA LYS A 104 9.48 6.71 4.85
C LYS A 104 10.44 7.07 3.73
N VAL A 105 11.73 6.78 3.93
CA VAL A 105 12.78 7.05 2.94
C VAL A 105 13.57 5.79 2.69
N LEU A 106 13.89 5.52 1.43
CA LEU A 106 14.75 4.44 0.98
C LEU A 106 15.95 5.03 0.25
N LEU A 107 17.15 4.56 0.58
CA LEU A 107 18.39 4.89 -0.12
C LEU A 107 18.88 3.64 -0.83
N ARG A 108 19.01 3.69 -2.15
CA ARG A 108 19.62 2.63 -2.95
C ARG A 108 21.03 3.03 -3.36
N VAL A 109 21.98 2.15 -3.17
CA VAL A 109 23.36 2.26 -3.64
C VAL A 109 23.80 0.97 -4.32
N GLU A 110 24.65 1.08 -5.32
CA GLU A 110 25.18 -0.04 -6.08
C GLU A 110 26.69 -0.06 -6.02
N ASP A 111 27.26 -1.26 -5.98
CA ASP A 111 28.71 -1.51 -5.95
C ASP A 111 29.45 -0.65 -4.90
N ALA A 112 28.91 -0.53 -3.68
CA ALA A 112 29.43 0.29 -2.60
C ALA A 112 29.77 -0.53 -1.35
N GLU A 113 30.81 -0.13 -0.63
CA GLU A 113 31.02 -0.54 0.77
C GLU A 113 30.38 0.51 1.66
N ILE A 114 29.64 0.09 2.68
CA ILE A 114 28.95 0.99 3.60
C ILE A 114 29.51 0.81 4.99
N THR A 115 29.98 1.92 5.59
CA THR A 115 30.22 2.00 7.04
C THR A 115 29.06 2.78 7.64
N ALA A 116 28.23 2.12 8.46
CA ALA A 116 27.16 2.75 9.22
C ALA A 116 27.63 3.01 10.65
N THR A 117 27.47 4.24 11.14
CA THR A 117 27.76 4.65 12.51
C THR A 117 26.53 5.29 13.14
N GLY A 118 26.39 5.16 14.46
CA GLY A 118 25.18 5.56 15.19
C GLY A 118 24.21 4.40 15.35
N MET A 119 23.30 4.53 16.32
CA MET A 119 22.38 3.45 16.71
C MET A 119 20.93 3.71 16.30
N GLY A 120 20.68 4.76 15.54
CA GLY A 120 19.30 5.23 15.34
C GLY A 120 18.68 5.75 16.65
N GLY A 121 17.40 6.07 16.63
CA GLY A 121 16.77 6.69 17.78
C GLY A 121 17.28 8.13 18.00
N PRO A 122 17.72 8.50 19.21
CA PRO A 122 18.17 9.87 19.49
C PRO A 122 19.54 10.24 18.91
N GLU A 123 20.32 9.26 18.47
CA GLU A 123 21.64 9.49 17.86
C GLU A 123 21.53 9.51 16.33
N PRO A 124 22.22 10.46 15.66
CA PRO A 124 22.29 10.46 14.20
C PRO A 124 22.87 9.16 13.67
N VAL A 125 22.31 8.66 12.58
CA VAL A 125 22.88 7.57 11.81
C VAL A 125 23.67 8.20 10.65
N GLU A 126 24.94 7.85 10.51
CA GLU A 126 25.77 8.25 9.40
C GLU A 126 26.14 7.03 8.56
N LEU A 127 25.89 7.13 7.27
CA LEU A 127 26.27 6.16 6.25
C LEU A 127 27.43 6.75 5.46
N THR A 128 28.60 6.12 5.50
CA THR A 128 29.78 6.51 4.73
C THR A 128 30.08 5.46 3.67
N PHE A 129 30.35 5.92 2.45
CA PHE A 129 30.71 5.06 1.32
C PHE A 129 32.23 5.11 1.09
N ASP A 130 32.81 4.02 0.61
CA ASP A 130 34.25 3.91 0.33
C ASP A 130 34.74 4.93 -0.72
N ARG A 131 33.82 5.37 -1.60
CA ARG A 131 34.05 6.36 -2.66
C ARG A 131 32.78 7.21 -2.88
N PRO A 132 32.86 8.35 -3.61
CA PRO A 132 31.68 9.03 -4.11
C PRO A 132 30.82 8.03 -4.88
N THR A 133 29.56 7.89 -4.47
CA THR A 133 28.62 6.87 -4.94
C THR A 133 27.32 7.52 -5.33
N THR A 134 26.74 7.09 -6.44
CA THR A 134 25.38 7.51 -6.79
C THR A 134 24.40 6.91 -5.78
N VAL A 135 23.72 7.79 -5.04
CA VAL A 135 22.68 7.42 -4.11
C VAL A 135 21.33 7.76 -4.73
N THR A 136 20.51 6.75 -4.92
CA THR A 136 19.10 6.96 -5.32
C THR A 136 18.25 7.02 -4.07
N VAL A 137 17.50 8.11 -3.92
CA VAL A 137 16.64 8.39 -2.77
C VAL A 137 15.18 8.26 -3.19
N GLY A 138 14.47 7.31 -2.60
CA GLY A 138 13.03 7.14 -2.77
C GLY A 138 12.28 7.61 -1.52
N GLY A 139 11.17 8.31 -1.70
CA GLY A 139 10.27 8.69 -0.63
C GLY A 139 8.91 8.01 -0.77
N ARG A 140 8.32 7.59 0.35
CA ARG A 140 6.96 7.05 0.41
C ARG A 140 6.17 7.73 1.50
N SER A 141 4.96 8.20 1.14
CA SER A 141 4.01 8.71 2.11
C SER A 141 3.50 7.59 3.01
N PHE A 142 3.32 7.87 4.30
CA PHE A 142 2.57 6.98 5.18
C PHE A 142 1.08 6.95 4.87
N HIS A 143 0.59 7.97 4.18
CA HIS A 143 -0.78 8.08 3.68
C HIS A 143 -1.83 7.72 4.73
N THR A 144 -1.72 8.32 5.93
CA THR A 144 -2.65 8.09 7.05
C THR A 144 -3.88 9.00 7.00
N ARG A 145 -3.97 9.86 5.99
CA ARG A 145 -5.07 10.81 5.73
C ARG A 145 -5.54 10.71 4.28
N PRO A 146 -6.79 11.08 4.00
CA PRO A 146 -7.26 11.18 2.62
C PRO A 146 -6.39 12.16 1.81
N GLU A 147 -5.92 11.73 0.66
CA GLU A 147 -5.18 12.56 -0.30
C GLU A 147 -6.08 13.62 -0.95
N ALA A 148 -7.34 13.25 -1.20
CA ALA A 148 -8.31 14.11 -1.85
C ALA A 148 -9.73 13.81 -1.38
N THR A 149 -10.67 14.69 -1.79
CA THR A 149 -12.11 14.52 -1.56
C THR A 149 -12.81 14.37 -2.91
N VAL A 150 -13.57 13.28 -3.07
CA VAL A 150 -14.46 13.06 -4.20
C VAL A 150 -15.84 13.60 -3.85
N THR A 151 -16.41 14.44 -4.70
CA THR A 151 -17.77 14.94 -4.53
C THR A 151 -18.74 14.10 -5.36
N VAL A 152 -19.87 13.71 -4.77
CA VAL A 152 -20.84 12.79 -5.38
C VAL A 152 -22.26 13.37 -5.26
N PRO A 153 -23.04 13.42 -6.36
CA PRO A 153 -24.44 13.78 -6.30
C PRO A 153 -25.28 12.68 -5.63
N ASP A 154 -26.57 12.97 -5.40
CA ASP A 154 -27.51 11.98 -4.83
C ASP A 154 -27.93 10.95 -5.89
N ASP A 155 -26.95 10.19 -6.38
CA ASP A 155 -27.11 9.17 -7.41
C ASP A 155 -26.22 7.94 -7.10
N PRO A 156 -26.82 6.73 -6.94
CA PRO A 156 -26.05 5.51 -6.71
C PRO A 156 -25.09 5.15 -7.85
N ALA A 157 -25.39 5.51 -9.09
CA ALA A 157 -24.50 5.24 -10.21
C ALA A 157 -23.24 6.10 -10.12
N ALA A 158 -23.36 7.40 -9.82
CA ALA A 158 -22.23 8.27 -9.58
C ALA A 158 -21.38 7.79 -8.37
N LEU A 159 -22.01 7.23 -7.34
CA LEU A 159 -21.30 6.65 -6.20
C LEU A 159 -20.46 5.43 -6.61
N THR A 160 -20.86 4.63 -7.61
CA THR A 160 -20.02 3.51 -8.09
C THR A 160 -18.72 4.01 -8.70
N GLU A 161 -18.75 5.13 -9.41
CA GLU A 161 -17.55 5.75 -9.97
C GLU A 161 -16.62 6.25 -8.85
N ALA A 162 -17.17 6.90 -7.84
CA ALA A 162 -16.41 7.36 -6.68
C ALA A 162 -15.78 6.20 -5.89
N VAL A 163 -16.49 5.08 -5.72
CA VAL A 163 -15.96 3.89 -5.04
C VAL A 163 -14.83 3.25 -5.85
N SER A 164 -14.87 3.31 -7.17
CA SER A 164 -13.84 2.74 -8.04
C SER A 164 -12.46 3.39 -7.82
N VAL A 165 -12.41 4.67 -7.44
CA VAL A 165 -11.13 5.36 -7.20
C VAL A 165 -10.62 5.25 -5.77
N LEU A 166 -11.34 4.59 -4.85
CA LEU A 166 -10.87 4.42 -3.47
C LEU A 166 -9.54 3.66 -3.41
N GLY A 167 -9.36 2.68 -4.31
CA GLY A 167 -8.14 1.89 -4.43
C GLY A 167 -6.89 2.67 -4.84
N SER A 168 -7.02 3.94 -5.29
CA SER A 168 -5.87 4.80 -5.63
C SER A 168 -4.91 5.03 -4.46
N SER A 169 -5.35 4.83 -3.21
CA SER A 169 -4.50 4.92 -2.02
C SER A 169 -3.60 3.70 -1.83
N ILE A 170 -3.91 2.57 -2.45
CA ILE A 170 -3.15 1.32 -2.29
C ILE A 170 -1.86 1.43 -3.09
N GLN A 171 -0.73 1.22 -2.43
CA GLN A 171 0.60 1.39 -3.02
C GLN A 171 0.95 0.30 -4.02
N GLU A 172 0.43 -0.90 -3.78
CA GLU A 172 0.62 -2.04 -4.66
C GLU A 172 -0.48 -3.08 -4.47
N PHE A 173 -0.68 -3.94 -5.46
CA PHE A 173 -1.72 -4.96 -5.45
C PHE A 173 -1.18 -6.39 -5.32
N SER A 174 0.06 -6.58 -4.88
CA SER A 174 0.58 -7.86 -4.40
C SER A 174 -0.08 -8.27 -3.08
N PRO A 175 0.15 -9.47 -2.54
CA PRO A 175 -0.31 -9.86 -1.21
C PRO A 175 0.13 -8.91 -0.09
N GLU A 176 1.19 -8.13 -0.32
CA GLU A 176 1.69 -7.13 0.63
C GLU A 176 0.67 -6.03 0.97
N ARG A 177 -0.36 -5.83 0.13
CA ARG A 177 -1.50 -4.94 0.45
C ARG A 177 -2.22 -5.32 1.75
N SER A 178 -2.04 -6.52 2.26
CA SER A 178 -2.56 -6.90 3.58
C SER A 178 -1.88 -6.13 4.74
N TRP A 179 -0.72 -5.50 4.52
CA TRP A 179 -0.14 -4.51 5.44
C TRP A 179 -0.93 -3.20 5.41
N PRO A 180 -1.37 -2.65 6.58
CA PRO A 180 -2.07 -1.37 6.63
C PRO A 180 -1.29 -0.22 5.99
N THR A 181 0.02 -0.17 6.18
CA THR A 181 0.90 0.89 5.66
C THR A 181 1.07 0.89 4.14
N LEU A 182 0.66 -0.19 3.45
CA LEU A 182 0.68 -0.29 1.99
C LEU A 182 -0.69 -0.06 1.36
N ARG A 183 -1.75 -0.01 2.16
CA ARG A 183 -3.09 0.34 1.65
C ARG A 183 -3.33 1.83 1.58
N GLY A 184 -2.70 2.62 2.45
CA GLY A 184 -2.97 4.04 2.58
C GLY A 184 -4.40 4.33 3.07
N TYR A 185 -4.74 5.61 3.18
CA TYR A 185 -6.07 6.05 3.55
C TYR A 185 -6.87 6.40 2.28
N PRO A 186 -8.03 5.79 2.02
CA PRO A 186 -8.79 6.06 0.81
C PRO A 186 -9.25 7.53 0.73
N PRO A 187 -9.49 8.06 -0.48
CA PRO A 187 -10.09 9.37 -0.66
C PRO A 187 -11.37 9.55 0.13
N ARG A 188 -11.63 10.76 0.60
CA ARG A 188 -12.88 11.10 1.24
C ARG A 188 -13.99 11.19 0.18
N ILE A 189 -15.18 10.70 0.51
CA ILE A 189 -16.38 10.92 -0.31
C ILE A 189 -17.30 11.88 0.42
N GLU A 190 -17.68 12.98 -0.24
CA GLU A 190 -18.63 13.97 0.25
C GLU A 190 -19.78 14.16 -0.73
N ARG A 191 -20.94 14.55 -0.21
CA ARG A 191 -22.11 14.86 -1.04
C ARG A 191 -21.97 16.24 -1.65
N GLY A 192 -22.30 16.36 -2.94
CA GLY A 192 -22.37 17.61 -3.67
C GLY A 192 -23.43 17.58 -4.77
N ASP A 193 -23.39 18.54 -5.65
CA ASP A 193 -24.38 18.67 -6.74
C ASP A 193 -23.95 17.91 -8.01
N GLU A 194 -22.65 17.72 -8.19
CA GLU A 194 -22.03 17.06 -9.36
C GLU A 194 -20.96 16.05 -8.90
N LEU A 195 -20.69 15.08 -9.77
CA LEU A 195 -19.57 14.17 -9.59
C LEU A 195 -18.26 14.89 -9.93
N ASP A 196 -17.39 15.02 -8.94
CA ASP A 196 -16.04 15.57 -9.11
C ASP A 196 -15.01 14.59 -8.52
N ILE A 197 -14.16 14.04 -9.38
CA ILE A 197 -13.06 13.15 -9.03
C ILE A 197 -11.76 13.90 -9.35
N PRO A 198 -11.01 14.36 -8.32
CA PRO A 198 -9.75 15.07 -8.51
C PRO A 198 -8.72 14.26 -9.31
N SER A 199 -7.90 14.95 -10.11
CA SER A 199 -6.97 14.36 -11.08
C SER A 199 -5.92 13.37 -10.50
N PRO A 200 -5.44 13.47 -9.25
CA PRO A 200 -4.51 12.46 -8.73
C PRO A 200 -5.17 11.10 -8.50
N LEU A 201 -6.52 11.04 -8.42
CA LEU A 201 -7.23 9.80 -8.17
C LEU A 201 -7.47 9.05 -9.48
N THR A 202 -7.05 7.80 -9.52
CA THR A 202 -7.25 6.91 -10.66
C THR A 202 -7.86 5.59 -10.23
N VAL A 203 -8.63 4.97 -11.11
CA VAL A 203 -9.07 3.59 -10.90
C VAL A 203 -7.88 2.67 -11.13
N PRO A 204 -7.47 1.85 -10.16
CA PRO A 204 -6.39 0.90 -10.36
C PRO A 204 -6.70 -0.10 -11.48
N ASP A 205 -5.65 -0.51 -12.20
CA ASP A 205 -5.75 -1.56 -13.22
C ASP A 205 -5.37 -2.92 -12.61
N THR A 206 -6.33 -3.54 -11.94
CA THR A 206 -6.13 -4.84 -11.28
C THR A 206 -6.75 -6.01 -12.03
N GLY A 207 -7.39 -5.75 -13.18
CA GLY A 207 -8.15 -6.76 -13.91
C GLY A 207 -9.44 -7.21 -13.21
N VAL A 208 -9.86 -6.53 -12.13
CA VAL A 208 -11.04 -6.91 -11.34
C VAL A 208 -12.15 -5.88 -11.51
N GLU A 209 -13.35 -6.36 -11.81
CA GLU A 209 -14.58 -5.59 -11.88
C GLU A 209 -15.59 -6.10 -10.84
N VAL A 210 -16.18 -5.18 -10.08
CA VAL A 210 -17.28 -5.47 -9.15
C VAL A 210 -18.57 -4.90 -9.71
N VAL A 211 -19.47 -5.79 -10.13
CA VAL A 211 -20.76 -5.41 -10.69
C VAL A 211 -21.77 -5.25 -9.57
N VAL A 212 -22.51 -4.14 -9.58
CA VAL A 212 -23.52 -3.82 -8.56
C VAL A 212 -24.82 -3.34 -9.22
N ARG A 213 -25.96 -3.58 -8.57
CA ARG A 213 -27.19 -2.88 -8.94
C ARG A 213 -27.06 -1.40 -8.53
N PRO A 214 -27.69 -0.46 -9.26
CA PRO A 214 -27.60 0.97 -8.95
C PRO A 214 -28.45 1.32 -7.71
N THR A 215 -28.10 0.76 -6.58
CA THR A 215 -28.72 1.04 -5.29
C THR A 215 -27.63 1.34 -4.25
N TYR A 216 -27.86 2.30 -3.37
CA TYR A 216 -26.93 2.62 -2.28
C TYR A 216 -26.60 1.38 -1.44
N ALA A 217 -27.61 0.54 -1.19
CA ALA A 217 -27.44 -0.66 -0.38
C ALA A 217 -26.40 -1.62 -0.96
N ASP A 218 -26.42 -1.87 -2.27
CA ASP A 218 -25.46 -2.78 -2.90
C ASP A 218 -24.07 -2.14 -3.04
N VAL A 219 -24.02 -0.85 -3.39
CA VAL A 219 -22.75 -0.11 -3.45
C VAL A 219 -22.05 -0.15 -2.10
N TYR A 220 -22.77 0.11 -0.99
CA TYR A 220 -22.18 0.09 0.35
C TYR A 220 -21.71 -1.32 0.76
N ARG A 221 -22.47 -2.38 0.43
CA ARG A 221 -22.08 -3.74 0.76
C ARG A 221 -20.80 -4.19 0.08
N LEU A 222 -20.58 -3.72 -1.14
CA LEU A 222 -19.47 -4.16 -1.98
C LEU A 222 -18.25 -3.21 -1.95
N SER A 223 -18.40 -2.00 -1.39
CA SER A 223 -17.37 -0.98 -1.42
C SER A 223 -16.05 -1.37 -0.75
N THR A 224 -16.11 -2.04 0.41
CA THR A 224 -14.89 -2.49 1.12
C THR A 224 -14.14 -3.53 0.31
N LEU A 225 -14.87 -4.46 -0.30
CA LEU A 225 -14.27 -5.47 -1.17
C LEU A 225 -13.68 -4.83 -2.43
N SER A 226 -14.43 -3.92 -3.08
CA SER A 226 -13.96 -3.17 -4.24
C SER A 226 -12.68 -2.38 -3.92
N TYR A 227 -12.65 -1.67 -2.80
CA TYR A 227 -11.45 -0.96 -2.33
C TYR A 227 -10.26 -1.91 -2.18
N TYR A 228 -10.43 -3.01 -1.43
CA TYR A 228 -9.35 -3.95 -1.15
C TYR A 228 -8.78 -4.61 -2.40
N LEU A 229 -9.63 -4.86 -3.39
CA LEU A 229 -9.24 -5.42 -4.68
C LEU A 229 -8.71 -4.37 -5.67
N GLY A 230 -8.85 -3.07 -5.38
CA GLY A 230 -8.63 -2.02 -6.36
C GLY A 230 -9.54 -2.16 -7.57
N ALA A 231 -10.73 -2.71 -7.35
CA ALA A 231 -11.63 -3.08 -8.43
C ALA A 231 -12.38 -1.88 -8.99
N ARG A 232 -12.59 -1.87 -10.31
CA ARG A 232 -13.57 -1.00 -10.94
C ARG A 232 -14.97 -1.45 -10.54
N MET A 233 -15.79 -0.56 -10.01
CA MET A 233 -17.19 -0.85 -9.73
C MET A 233 -18.07 -0.39 -10.89
N THR A 234 -18.93 -1.26 -11.38
CA THR A 234 -19.81 -0.99 -12.52
C THR A 234 -21.26 -1.33 -12.22
N VAL A 235 -22.18 -0.65 -12.92
CA VAL A 235 -23.62 -0.90 -12.78
C VAL A 235 -24.03 -2.07 -13.65
N GLY A 236 -24.80 -3.00 -13.07
CA GLY A 236 -25.39 -4.13 -13.77
C GLY A 236 -26.68 -4.63 -13.11
N ASP A 237 -27.25 -5.69 -13.67
CA ASP A 237 -28.55 -6.21 -13.22
C ASP A 237 -28.46 -7.07 -11.93
N ALA A 238 -27.29 -7.67 -11.68
CA ALA A 238 -27.05 -8.54 -10.54
C ALA A 238 -25.61 -8.38 -10.03
N PRO A 239 -25.38 -8.50 -8.70
CA PRO A 239 -24.05 -8.43 -8.13
C PRO A 239 -23.16 -9.57 -8.60
N ALA A 240 -21.94 -9.24 -9.02
CA ALA A 240 -20.92 -10.19 -9.45
C ALA A 240 -19.51 -9.62 -9.29
N ILE A 241 -18.51 -10.50 -9.30
CA ILE A 241 -17.10 -10.15 -9.46
C ILE A 241 -16.67 -10.75 -10.80
N ARG A 242 -16.07 -9.94 -11.66
CA ARG A 242 -15.51 -10.36 -12.93
C ARG A 242 -14.01 -10.15 -12.95
N LEU A 243 -13.32 -11.09 -13.54
CA LEU A 243 -11.89 -11.04 -13.74
C LEU A 243 -11.57 -10.87 -15.23
N ASP A 244 -10.44 -10.25 -15.54
CA ASP A 244 -10.01 -9.99 -16.91
C ASP A 244 -9.74 -11.26 -17.74
N ASN A 245 -9.52 -12.41 -17.06
CA ASN A 245 -9.43 -13.74 -17.69
C ASN A 245 -10.79 -14.30 -18.14
N GLY A 246 -11.90 -13.57 -17.93
CA GLY A 246 -13.26 -13.94 -18.30
C GLY A 246 -14.05 -14.73 -17.24
N TYR A 247 -13.46 -14.99 -16.07
CA TYR A 247 -14.18 -15.61 -14.97
C TYR A 247 -15.20 -14.65 -14.35
N GLU A 248 -16.38 -15.19 -13.96
CA GLU A 248 -17.42 -14.45 -13.24
C GLU A 248 -17.88 -15.24 -12.00
N GLU A 249 -17.65 -14.67 -10.83
CA GLU A 249 -18.25 -15.11 -9.56
C GLU A 249 -19.57 -14.38 -9.34
N ARG A 250 -20.69 -15.10 -9.42
CA ARG A 250 -22.01 -14.55 -9.16
C ARG A 250 -22.27 -14.43 -7.67
N LEU A 251 -22.69 -13.26 -7.24
CA LEU A 251 -23.00 -12.99 -5.85
C LEU A 251 -24.52 -13.08 -5.60
N PRO A 252 -24.95 -13.42 -4.36
CA PRO A 252 -26.38 -13.41 -4.00
C PRO A 252 -27.02 -12.04 -4.23
N ALA A 253 -28.24 -12.03 -4.77
CA ALA A 253 -28.97 -10.79 -5.01
C ALA A 253 -29.64 -10.21 -3.74
N GLU A 254 -29.84 -11.01 -2.69
CA GLU A 254 -30.54 -10.60 -1.48
C GLU A 254 -29.57 -10.01 -0.43
N GLY A 255 -30.00 -8.91 0.22
CA GLY A 255 -29.19 -8.09 1.10
C GLY A 255 -28.33 -8.85 2.12
N ARG A 256 -28.93 -9.65 2.99
CA ARG A 256 -28.17 -10.41 4.00
C ARG A 256 -27.35 -11.56 3.43
N ALA A 257 -27.78 -12.19 2.36
CA ALA A 257 -27.02 -13.23 1.70
C ALA A 257 -25.81 -12.63 0.99
N LEU A 258 -25.98 -11.46 0.35
CA LEU A 258 -24.90 -10.69 -0.25
C LEU A 258 -23.87 -10.26 0.81
N GLU A 259 -24.31 -9.68 1.92
CA GLU A 259 -23.43 -9.27 3.02
C GLU A 259 -22.56 -10.43 3.54
N ARG A 260 -23.17 -11.58 3.80
CA ARG A 260 -22.44 -12.77 4.26
C ARG A 260 -21.41 -13.27 3.23
N ARG A 261 -21.80 -13.28 1.94
CA ARG A 261 -20.87 -13.74 0.88
C ARG A 261 -19.69 -12.79 0.72
N VAL A 262 -19.94 -11.48 0.74
CA VAL A 262 -18.88 -10.46 0.68
C VAL A 262 -17.95 -10.57 1.88
N GLU A 263 -18.49 -10.74 3.10
CA GLU A 263 -17.70 -10.93 4.30
C GLU A 263 -16.84 -12.20 4.23
N GLU A 264 -17.41 -13.31 3.76
CA GLU A 264 -16.70 -14.57 3.58
C GLU A 264 -15.54 -14.43 2.59
N LEU A 265 -15.80 -13.86 1.40
CA LEU A 265 -14.79 -13.62 0.38
C LEU A 265 -13.68 -12.71 0.90
N PHE A 266 -14.04 -11.59 1.51
CA PHE A 266 -13.06 -10.65 2.03
C PHE A 266 -12.16 -11.27 3.10
N ARG A 267 -12.74 -12.03 4.05
CA ARG A 267 -11.97 -12.72 5.09
C ARG A 267 -11.03 -13.76 4.50
N THR A 268 -11.54 -14.57 3.57
CA THR A 268 -10.75 -15.60 2.89
C THR A 268 -9.57 -14.98 2.16
N TRP A 269 -9.81 -13.98 1.32
CA TRP A 269 -8.77 -13.37 0.50
C TRP A 269 -7.76 -12.58 1.33
N PHE A 270 -8.23 -11.86 2.34
CA PHE A 270 -7.32 -11.18 3.27
C PHE A 270 -6.44 -12.17 4.06
N PHE A 271 -7.00 -13.28 4.51
CA PHE A 271 -6.25 -14.31 5.20
C PHE A 271 -5.23 -14.97 4.27
N LEU A 272 -5.62 -15.32 3.05
CA LEU A 272 -4.73 -15.94 2.07
C LEU A 272 -3.61 -14.98 1.60
N ASP A 273 -3.90 -13.69 1.41
CA ASP A 273 -2.85 -12.68 1.20
C ASP A 273 -1.87 -12.65 2.38
N THR A 274 -2.37 -12.74 3.62
CA THR A 274 -1.50 -12.79 4.80
C THR A 274 -0.61 -14.03 4.81
N LEU A 275 -1.10 -15.18 4.36
CA LEU A 275 -0.28 -16.39 4.20
C LEU A 275 0.73 -16.26 3.04
N ALA A 276 0.32 -15.71 1.91
CA ALA A 276 1.20 -15.50 0.75
C ALA A 276 2.42 -14.63 1.07
N ARG A 277 2.32 -13.74 2.08
CA ARG A 277 3.44 -12.91 2.55
C ARG A 277 4.44 -13.61 3.46
N THR A 278 4.36 -14.92 3.66
CA THR A 278 5.31 -15.63 4.53
C THR A 278 6.76 -15.38 4.10
N GLU A 279 7.01 -15.29 2.81
CA GLU A 279 8.31 -14.94 2.20
C GLU A 279 8.29 -13.56 1.51
N GLY A 280 7.44 -12.65 1.97
CA GLY A 280 7.30 -11.31 1.42
C GLY A 280 8.39 -10.32 1.88
N TYR A 281 8.12 -9.02 1.80
CA TYR A 281 9.08 -7.94 2.16
C TYR A 281 9.66 -8.06 3.56
N VAL A 282 8.90 -8.62 4.48
CA VAL A 282 9.36 -8.96 5.83
C VAL A 282 9.06 -10.43 6.07
N PRO A 283 9.99 -11.33 5.70
CA PRO A 283 9.82 -12.76 5.92
C PRO A 283 9.57 -13.04 7.41
N SER A 284 8.59 -13.85 7.70
CA SER A 284 8.26 -14.21 9.08
C SER A 284 7.60 -15.57 9.14
N ASP A 285 8.01 -16.37 10.11
CA ASP A 285 7.32 -17.61 10.45
C ASP A 285 5.91 -17.28 10.93
N ARG A 286 4.92 -17.84 10.27
CA ARG A 286 3.50 -17.65 10.59
C ARG A 286 2.92 -18.95 11.08
N TYR A 287 2.39 -18.90 12.29
CA TYR A 287 1.74 -20.07 12.88
C TYR A 287 0.64 -20.63 11.97
N GLU A 288 -0.18 -19.77 11.40
CA GLU A 288 -1.27 -20.18 10.50
C GLU A 288 -0.73 -20.87 9.24
N TYR A 289 0.39 -20.39 8.69
CA TYR A 289 1.03 -21.02 7.53
C TYR A 289 1.57 -22.42 7.86
N GLU A 290 2.20 -22.58 9.01
CA GLU A 290 2.68 -23.90 9.49
C GLU A 290 1.53 -24.91 9.65
N GLN A 291 0.33 -24.43 10.01
CA GLN A 291 -0.82 -25.28 10.23
C GLN A 291 -1.55 -25.67 8.95
N VAL A 292 -1.72 -24.72 8.02
CA VAL A 292 -2.63 -24.90 6.87
C VAL A 292 -1.91 -24.89 5.52
N GLY A 293 -0.65 -24.45 5.46
CA GLY A 293 0.08 -24.28 4.20
C GLY A 293 0.16 -25.55 3.35
N ALA A 294 0.34 -26.70 3.99
CA ALA A 294 0.42 -28.00 3.30
C ALA A 294 -0.95 -28.51 2.76
N GLU A 295 -2.06 -27.94 3.21
CA GLU A 295 -3.42 -28.30 2.79
C GLU A 295 -3.95 -27.39 1.68
N LEU A 296 -3.23 -26.29 1.37
CA LEU A 296 -3.62 -25.38 0.30
C LEU A 296 -3.34 -26.02 -1.07
N PRO A 297 -4.19 -25.78 -2.08
CA PRO A 297 -4.02 -26.32 -3.44
C PRO A 297 -2.85 -25.67 -4.20
N PHE A 298 -2.19 -24.68 -3.63
CA PHE A 298 -1.08 -23.90 -4.19
C PHE A 298 -0.01 -23.63 -3.13
N TYR A 299 1.20 -23.26 -3.60
CA TYR A 299 2.27 -22.77 -2.71
C TYR A 299 2.16 -21.24 -2.59
N PRO A 300 1.72 -20.69 -1.42
CA PRO A 300 1.39 -19.29 -1.27
C PRO A 300 2.47 -18.29 -1.72
N PRO A 301 3.78 -18.51 -1.44
CA PRO A 301 4.82 -17.60 -1.91
C PRO A 301 4.88 -17.41 -3.43
N ASN A 302 4.52 -18.44 -4.22
CA ASN A 302 4.50 -18.34 -5.68
C ASN A 302 3.45 -17.35 -6.21
N LEU A 303 2.49 -16.95 -5.36
CA LEU A 303 1.44 -16.00 -5.73
C LEU A 303 1.86 -14.54 -5.54
N ALA A 304 3.05 -14.28 -4.98
CA ALA A 304 3.52 -12.92 -4.73
C ALA A 304 3.59 -12.10 -6.04
N ASP A 305 4.11 -12.71 -7.11
CA ASP A 305 4.28 -12.07 -8.41
C ASP A 305 3.08 -12.28 -9.38
N SER A 306 2.03 -13.00 -8.93
CA SER A 306 0.84 -13.24 -9.75
C SER A 306 -0.02 -11.98 -9.88
N SER A 307 -0.66 -11.82 -11.02
CA SER A 307 -1.70 -10.78 -11.18
C SER A 307 -2.83 -10.98 -10.17
N MET A 308 -3.61 -9.93 -9.94
CA MET A 308 -4.76 -10.02 -9.03
C MET A 308 -5.76 -11.10 -9.49
N SER A 309 -6.06 -11.15 -10.77
CA SER A 309 -6.99 -12.14 -11.32
C SER A 309 -6.50 -13.58 -11.15
N GLU A 310 -5.23 -13.85 -11.45
CA GLU A 310 -4.64 -15.19 -11.24
C GLU A 310 -4.71 -15.60 -9.78
N ARG A 311 -4.30 -14.72 -8.87
CA ARG A 311 -4.32 -14.98 -7.45
C ARG A 311 -5.72 -15.22 -6.90
N LEU A 312 -6.72 -14.44 -7.34
CA LEU A 312 -8.10 -14.66 -6.94
C LEU A 312 -8.67 -15.97 -7.44
N MET A 313 -8.25 -16.46 -8.61
CA MET A 313 -8.64 -17.79 -9.10
C MET A 313 -8.14 -18.88 -8.17
N GLU A 314 -6.87 -18.84 -7.79
CA GLU A 314 -6.31 -19.81 -6.82
C GLU A 314 -7.03 -19.74 -5.47
N TYR A 315 -7.35 -18.53 -4.99
CA TYR A 315 -8.06 -18.34 -3.73
C TYR A 315 -9.50 -18.88 -3.74
N LEU A 316 -10.16 -18.87 -4.90
CA LEU A 316 -11.50 -19.42 -5.05
C LEU A 316 -11.52 -20.96 -5.05
N GLU A 317 -10.38 -21.62 -5.31
CA GLU A 317 -10.24 -23.08 -5.25
C GLU A 317 -10.05 -23.61 -3.81
N VAL A 318 -9.77 -22.72 -2.84
CA VAL A 318 -9.57 -23.12 -1.45
C VAL A 318 -10.91 -23.52 -0.81
N ASP A 319 -10.97 -24.74 -0.27
CA ASP A 319 -12.12 -25.14 0.54
C ASP A 319 -12.23 -24.25 1.79
N PRO A 320 -13.34 -23.52 1.96
CA PRO A 320 -13.57 -22.72 3.17
C PRO A 320 -13.39 -23.50 4.48
N GLY A 321 -13.65 -24.79 4.48
CA GLY A 321 -13.46 -25.66 5.64
C GLY A 321 -11.98 -25.77 6.08
N THR A 322 -11.04 -25.72 5.15
CA THR A 322 -9.61 -25.78 5.42
C THR A 322 -9.13 -24.58 6.23
N ILE A 323 -9.60 -23.39 5.91
CA ILE A 323 -9.16 -22.15 6.55
C ILE A 323 -10.05 -21.66 7.70
N ALA A 324 -11.28 -22.15 7.79
CA ALA A 324 -12.25 -21.71 8.81
C ALA A 324 -11.74 -21.79 10.27
N PRO A 325 -10.94 -22.80 10.69
CA PRO A 325 -10.39 -22.86 12.03
C PRO A 325 -9.40 -21.74 12.36
N TYR A 326 -8.73 -21.20 11.33
CA TYR A 326 -7.65 -20.21 11.44
C TYR A 326 -8.10 -18.82 11.02
N GLY A 327 -9.25 -18.71 10.35
CA GLY A 327 -9.82 -17.45 9.92
C GLY A 327 -10.02 -16.49 11.09
N VAL A 328 -9.66 -15.23 10.85
CA VAL A 328 -9.79 -14.16 11.84
C VAL A 328 -11.20 -14.18 12.42
N ARG A 329 -11.30 -14.43 13.73
CA ARG A 329 -12.57 -14.29 14.44
C ARG A 329 -13.04 -12.85 14.27
N PRO A 330 -14.33 -12.61 13.97
CA PRO A 330 -14.81 -11.26 13.88
C PRO A 330 -14.49 -10.56 15.19
N TRP A 331 -13.81 -9.42 15.10
CA TRP A 331 -13.74 -8.50 16.22
C TRP A 331 -15.19 -8.21 16.58
N ALA A 332 -15.54 -8.35 17.86
CA ALA A 332 -16.89 -8.10 18.36
C ALA A 332 -17.21 -6.59 18.32
N THR A 333 -17.29 -6.03 17.11
CA THR A 333 -17.68 -4.66 16.85
C THR A 333 -18.95 -4.71 16.03
N GLU A 334 -20.09 -4.62 16.69
CA GLU A 334 -21.36 -4.42 16.01
C GLU A 334 -21.43 -2.97 15.55
N ALA A 335 -21.10 -2.72 14.29
CA ALA A 335 -21.49 -1.49 13.61
C ALA A 335 -22.79 -1.79 12.84
N VAL A 336 -23.91 -1.34 13.33
CA VAL A 336 -25.17 -1.40 12.59
C VAL A 336 -25.22 -0.21 11.64
N LEU A 337 -24.81 -0.45 10.40
CA LEU A 337 -24.96 0.49 9.31
C LEU A 337 -26.28 0.22 8.62
N ARG A 338 -27.04 1.26 8.40
CA ARG A 338 -28.25 1.17 7.59
C ARG A 338 -27.86 1.40 6.13
N PRO A 339 -27.83 0.34 5.31
CA PRO A 339 -27.41 0.45 3.91
C PRO A 339 -28.40 1.22 3.03
N ASP A 340 -29.57 1.53 3.55
CA ASP A 340 -30.64 2.30 2.93
C ASP A 340 -30.74 3.74 3.46
N ALA A 341 -29.80 4.18 4.30
CA ALA A 341 -29.82 5.54 4.82
C ALA A 341 -29.45 6.56 3.70
N PRO A 342 -30.31 7.55 3.45
CA PRO A 342 -30.11 8.49 2.34
C PRO A 342 -29.02 9.55 2.60
N ARG A 343 -28.25 9.45 3.68
CA ARG A 343 -27.25 10.46 4.07
C ARG A 343 -25.90 9.82 4.39
N ILE A 344 -24.98 9.98 3.47
CA ILE A 344 -23.54 9.77 3.73
C ILE A 344 -23.05 11.04 4.40
N THR A 345 -22.71 10.98 5.68
CA THR A 345 -22.07 12.11 6.38
C THR A 345 -20.55 11.98 6.44
N SER A 346 -19.98 10.81 6.31
CA SER A 346 -18.60 10.54 5.89
C SER A 346 -18.40 9.01 5.79
N TYR A 347 -17.85 8.57 4.68
CA TYR A 347 -17.61 7.16 4.38
C TYR A 347 -16.32 6.64 5.02
N ASN A 348 -15.40 7.54 5.36
CA ASN A 348 -14.04 7.21 5.77
C ASN A 348 -13.91 6.50 7.13
N GLY A 349 -14.92 6.59 7.97
CA GLY A 349 -14.92 5.89 9.27
C GLY A 349 -15.20 4.38 9.19
N MET A 350 -15.73 3.90 8.06
CA MET A 350 -16.13 2.51 7.88
C MET A 350 -15.04 1.59 7.32
N LEU A 351 -14.24 2.12 6.40
CA LEU A 351 -13.25 1.32 5.68
C LEU A 351 -12.00 0.98 6.51
N LEU A 352 -11.76 1.71 7.60
CA LEU A 352 -10.53 1.62 8.38
C LEU A 352 -10.68 1.00 9.77
N ARG A 353 -11.89 0.63 10.21
CA ARG A 353 -12.07 0.00 11.53
C ARG A 353 -12.07 -1.53 11.52
N SER A 354 -11.81 -2.16 10.42
CA SER A 354 -11.53 -3.60 10.37
C SER A 354 -10.00 -3.80 10.41
N TYR A 355 -9.47 -3.77 11.62
CA TYR A 355 -8.14 -4.29 11.93
C TYR A 355 -8.21 -5.79 12.15
#